data_1e224fb6e1ecc92df0639e95bc69bb32
#
_entry.id   1e224fb6e1ecc92df0639e95bc69bb32
#
_cell.length_a   1.000
_cell.length_b   1.000
_cell.length_c   1.000
_cell.angle_alpha   90.00
_cell.angle_beta   90.00
_cell.angle_gamma   90.00
#
_symmetry.space_group_name_H-M   'P 1'
#
loop_
_entity.id
_entity.type
_entity.pdbx_description
1 polymer ?
#
loop_
_entity_poly.entity_id
_entity_poly.type
_entity_poly.pdbx_seq_one_letter_code
_entity_poly.pdbx_strand_id
1 'polypeptide(L)'
;MAKLSRGKYAQAISDRSGMAFPYNEMVTEWDGSFVHNSEFEPKQPQIQPTRFTGDPQGLLNSRPDRTEPATENLLPGNPLSLTSGSSTVTVTEPAHGRSTSDIVVFRNVNGSPGGLVYSLFENSSGFSITVIDTNSYSFDCGSNATVTENSGGMSVTAGPVTLTP
;
A
#
# COMPACT_ATOMS: atom_id res chain seq x y z
N MET A 1 62.47 -27.62 -12.59
CA MET A 1 61.37 -27.18 -11.67
C MET A 1 60.78 -25.91 -12.22
N ALA A 2 59.51 -25.91 -12.54
CA ALA A 2 58.83 -24.70 -12.96
C ALA A 2 58.78 -23.71 -11.77
N LYS A 3 59.36 -22.52 -11.98
CA LYS A 3 59.38 -21.45 -11.00
C LYS A 3 57.98 -20.80 -10.97
N LEU A 4 57.16 -21.13 -9.99
CA LEU A 4 55.89 -20.49 -9.80
C LEU A 4 56.09 -18.99 -9.57
N SER A 5 55.59 -18.18 -10.49
CA SER A 5 55.58 -16.72 -10.38
C SER A 5 54.68 -16.27 -9.22
N ARG A 6 55.15 -15.34 -8.42
CA ARG A 6 54.41 -14.81 -7.26
C ARG A 6 54.38 -13.28 -7.25
N GLY A 7 53.38 -12.69 -6.64
CA GLY A 7 53.22 -11.25 -6.56
C GLY A 7 53.05 -10.62 -7.95
N LYS A 8 53.77 -9.55 -8.24
CA LYS A 8 53.69 -8.82 -9.53
C LYS A 8 54.07 -9.63 -10.76
N TYR A 9 54.69 -10.80 -10.58
CA TYR A 9 55.06 -11.73 -11.64
C TYR A 9 54.12 -12.94 -11.71
N ALA A 10 53.01 -12.91 -10.97
CA ALA A 10 52.00 -13.95 -11.05
C ALA A 10 51.40 -13.99 -12.45
N GLN A 11 51.01 -15.18 -12.87
CA GLN A 11 50.30 -15.39 -14.13
C GLN A 11 48.85 -15.76 -13.81
N ALA A 12 47.92 -15.33 -14.67
CA ALA A 12 46.55 -15.72 -14.69
C ALA A 12 46.17 -16.29 -16.06
N ILE A 13 45.15 -17.11 -16.08
CA ILE A 13 44.62 -17.69 -17.33
C ILE A 13 43.49 -16.79 -17.79
N SER A 14 43.51 -16.39 -19.06
CA SER A 14 42.41 -15.65 -19.67
C SER A 14 41.19 -16.57 -19.87
N ASP A 15 40.03 -16.10 -19.45
CA ASP A 15 38.76 -16.84 -19.63
C ASP A 15 38.34 -16.97 -21.09
N ARG A 16 38.89 -16.13 -21.97
CA ARG A 16 38.57 -16.14 -23.40
C ARG A 16 39.46 -17.12 -24.19
N SER A 17 40.77 -17.01 -24.08
CA SER A 17 41.73 -17.83 -24.83
C SER A 17 42.24 -19.07 -24.09
N GLY A 18 42.10 -19.10 -22.76
CA GLY A 18 42.70 -20.14 -21.93
C GLY A 18 44.23 -20.06 -21.82
N MET A 19 44.85 -18.99 -22.35
CA MET A 19 46.30 -18.78 -22.27
C MET A 19 46.72 -18.08 -20.98
N ALA A 20 47.97 -18.33 -20.54
CA ALA A 20 48.47 -17.70 -19.33
C ALA A 20 49.16 -16.36 -19.68
N PHE A 21 48.73 -15.30 -19.06
CA PHE A 21 49.27 -13.94 -19.20
C PHE A 21 49.74 -13.38 -17.85
N PRO A 22 50.56 -12.33 -17.83
CA PRO A 22 50.90 -11.62 -16.59
C PRO A 22 49.67 -11.07 -15.92
N TYR A 23 49.50 -11.31 -14.61
CA TYR A 23 48.33 -10.89 -13.84
C TYR A 23 48.04 -9.37 -13.89
N ASN A 24 49.12 -8.56 -13.96
CA ASN A 24 49.02 -7.10 -14.02
C ASN A 24 48.50 -6.57 -15.36
N GLU A 25 48.44 -7.41 -16.40
CA GLU A 25 47.89 -7.07 -17.73
C GLU A 25 46.50 -7.61 -17.94
N MET A 26 45.95 -8.26 -16.92
CA MET A 26 44.56 -8.79 -16.94
C MET A 26 43.57 -7.73 -16.54
N VAL A 27 42.38 -7.74 -17.19
CA VAL A 27 41.28 -6.81 -16.99
C VAL A 27 39.95 -7.59 -16.86
N THR A 28 39.07 -7.14 -16.03
CA THR A 28 37.74 -7.72 -15.95
C THR A 28 36.78 -7.02 -16.93
N GLU A 29 36.14 -7.79 -17.80
CA GLU A 29 35.15 -7.30 -18.76
C GLU A 29 33.80 -6.98 -18.09
N TRP A 30 32.90 -6.41 -18.87
CA TRP A 30 31.57 -6.01 -18.45
C TRP A 30 30.66 -7.18 -18.03
N ASP A 31 30.93 -8.39 -18.52
CA ASP A 31 30.21 -9.64 -18.20
C ASP A 31 30.82 -10.38 -16.99
N GLY A 32 31.94 -9.89 -16.47
CA GLY A 32 32.65 -10.46 -15.33
C GLY A 32 33.81 -11.38 -15.73
N SER A 33 34.04 -11.63 -17.03
CA SER A 33 35.15 -12.44 -17.54
C SER A 33 36.48 -11.75 -17.25
N PHE A 34 37.50 -12.54 -16.84
CA PHE A 34 38.84 -12.06 -16.56
C PHE A 34 39.76 -12.37 -17.72
N VAL A 35 40.07 -11.36 -18.52
CA VAL A 35 40.79 -11.50 -19.79
C VAL A 35 42.03 -10.64 -19.86
N HIS A 36 42.96 -10.98 -20.78
CA HIS A 36 44.09 -10.13 -21.07
C HIS A 36 43.66 -8.85 -21.81
N ASN A 37 44.37 -7.73 -21.58
CA ASN A 37 44.04 -6.44 -22.18
C ASN A 37 43.97 -6.46 -23.72
N SER A 38 44.75 -7.32 -24.40
CA SER A 38 44.67 -7.50 -25.87
C SER A 38 43.39 -8.19 -26.36
N GLU A 39 42.69 -8.88 -25.45
CA GLU A 39 41.44 -9.61 -25.71
C GLU A 39 40.24 -8.88 -25.20
N PHE A 40 40.44 -7.73 -24.57
CA PHE A 40 39.36 -6.92 -23.97
C PHE A 40 38.38 -6.41 -25.01
N GLU A 41 37.10 -6.65 -24.76
CA GLU A 41 36.00 -6.09 -25.54
C GLU A 41 35.12 -5.14 -24.71
N PRO A 42 34.95 -3.89 -25.15
CA PRO A 42 34.04 -2.98 -24.49
C PRO A 42 32.57 -3.45 -24.64
N LYS A 43 31.75 -3.16 -23.64
CA LYS A 43 30.33 -3.45 -23.69
C LYS A 43 29.69 -2.80 -24.90
N GLN A 44 28.94 -3.58 -25.68
CA GLN A 44 28.18 -3.08 -26.83
C GLN A 44 27.13 -2.02 -26.36
N PRO A 45 27.08 -0.85 -27.03
CA PRO A 45 26.16 0.22 -26.66
C PRO A 45 24.68 -0.21 -26.69
N GLN A 46 24.33 -1.19 -27.53
CA GLN A 46 22.97 -1.72 -27.65
C GLN A 46 22.51 -2.47 -26.38
N ILE A 47 23.44 -2.99 -25.60
CA ILE A 47 23.14 -3.71 -24.36
C ILE A 47 22.91 -2.73 -23.19
N GLN A 48 23.29 -1.48 -23.35
CA GLN A 48 23.01 -0.45 -22.36
C GLN A 48 21.58 0.06 -22.56
N PRO A 49 20.74 0.05 -21.51
CA PRO A 49 19.41 0.63 -21.63
C PRO A 49 19.54 2.10 -22.04
N THR A 50 18.91 2.46 -23.15
CA THR A 50 18.87 3.84 -23.62
C THR A 50 18.09 4.64 -22.59
N ARG A 51 18.70 5.67 -22.03
CA ARG A 51 17.98 6.65 -21.21
C ARG A 51 17.04 7.42 -22.14
N PHE A 52 15.75 7.24 -21.96
CA PHE A 52 14.77 8.10 -22.60
C PHE A 52 14.86 9.48 -21.96
N THR A 53 15.50 10.40 -22.64
CA THR A 53 15.56 11.82 -22.26
C THR A 53 14.45 12.61 -22.93
N GLY A 54 13.40 11.94 -23.40
CA GLY A 54 12.37 12.54 -24.25
C GLY A 54 11.42 13.51 -23.55
N ASP A 55 11.35 13.50 -22.23
CA ASP A 55 10.51 14.42 -21.48
C ASP A 55 11.34 15.12 -20.39
N PRO A 56 11.71 16.39 -20.60
CA PRO A 56 12.44 17.18 -19.60
C PRO A 56 11.60 17.46 -18.34
N GLN A 57 10.28 17.23 -18.38
CA GLN A 57 9.38 17.35 -17.23
C GLN A 57 9.18 16.01 -16.51
N GLY A 58 9.61 14.91 -17.12
CA GLY A 58 9.55 13.59 -16.52
C GLY A 58 10.50 13.43 -15.34
N LEU A 59 9.98 13.06 -14.20
CA LEU A 59 10.79 12.73 -13.02
C LEU A 59 11.46 11.38 -13.21
N LEU A 60 12.78 11.29 -12.99
CA LEU A 60 13.54 10.04 -13.09
C LEU A 60 13.05 8.99 -12.10
N ASN A 61 12.64 9.40 -10.91
CA ASN A 61 12.08 8.56 -9.86
C ASN A 61 10.80 9.21 -9.32
N SER A 62 9.73 9.09 -10.08
CA SER A 62 8.43 9.58 -9.63
C SER A 62 7.90 8.70 -8.51
N ARG A 63 7.73 9.27 -7.33
CA ARG A 63 7.01 8.68 -6.20
C ARG A 63 6.00 9.70 -5.69
N PRO A 64 4.88 9.88 -6.41
CA PRO A 64 3.84 10.77 -5.93
C PRO A 64 3.25 10.22 -4.62
N ASP A 65 2.79 11.11 -3.76
CA ASP A 65 1.98 10.71 -2.62
C ASP A 65 0.77 9.91 -3.11
N ARG A 66 0.43 8.89 -2.35
CA ARG A 66 -0.77 8.11 -2.64
C ARG A 66 -1.98 8.96 -2.28
N THR A 67 -2.62 9.52 -3.28
CA THR A 67 -3.94 10.13 -3.18
C THR A 67 -5.01 9.06 -3.48
N GLU A 68 -4.97 7.96 -2.76
CA GLU A 68 -6.06 7.00 -2.87
C GLU A 68 -7.29 7.60 -2.19
N PRO A 69 -8.45 7.55 -2.84
CA PRO A 69 -9.69 7.93 -2.17
C PRO A 69 -9.84 7.06 -0.93
N ALA A 70 -10.34 7.64 0.16
CA ALA A 70 -10.61 6.91 1.38
C ALA A 70 -11.49 5.69 1.05
N THR A 71 -10.98 4.50 1.35
CA THR A 71 -11.69 3.25 1.10
C THR A 71 -12.76 3.05 2.16
N GLU A 72 -13.88 2.45 1.76
CA GLU A 72 -14.90 2.02 2.70
C GLU A 72 -14.39 0.80 3.49
N ASN A 73 -14.57 0.81 4.80
CA ASN A 73 -14.27 -0.32 5.65
C ASN A 73 -15.50 -1.20 5.79
N LEU A 74 -15.36 -2.49 5.53
CA LEU A 74 -16.42 -3.47 5.83
C LEU A 74 -16.48 -3.68 7.36
N LEU A 75 -17.66 -3.49 7.91
CA LEU A 75 -17.90 -3.67 9.35
C LEU A 75 -18.13 -5.14 9.73
N PRO A 76 -17.93 -5.52 10.99
CA PRO A 76 -18.32 -6.84 11.50
C PRO A 76 -19.81 -7.10 11.30
N GLY A 77 -20.21 -8.37 11.41
CA GLY A 77 -21.64 -8.73 11.29
C GLY A 77 -22.48 -8.06 12.37
N ASN A 78 -23.59 -7.43 11.95
CA ASN A 78 -24.52 -6.68 12.80
C ASN A 78 -23.82 -5.59 13.65
N PRO A 79 -23.16 -4.62 13.01
CA PRO A 79 -22.32 -3.67 13.69
C PRO A 79 -23.08 -2.57 14.44
N LEU A 80 -24.38 -2.38 14.14
CA LEU A 80 -25.21 -1.33 14.70
C LEU A 80 -25.92 -1.84 15.96
N SER A 81 -25.57 -1.30 17.10
CA SER A 81 -26.24 -1.59 18.39
C SER A 81 -27.23 -0.46 18.71
N LEU A 82 -28.50 -0.83 18.83
CA LEU A 82 -29.58 0.09 19.10
C LEU A 82 -30.28 -0.26 20.40
N THR A 83 -30.76 0.75 21.12
CA THR A 83 -31.51 0.61 22.35
C THR A 83 -32.89 1.22 22.15
N SER A 84 -33.95 0.47 22.47
CA SER A 84 -35.34 0.95 22.38
C SER A 84 -35.53 2.26 23.15
N GLY A 85 -36.15 3.24 22.51
CA GLY A 85 -36.41 4.57 23.05
C GLY A 85 -35.24 5.56 22.86
N SER A 86 -34.13 5.16 22.29
CA SER A 86 -32.95 6.02 22.00
C SER A 86 -32.77 6.22 20.50
N SER A 87 -32.32 7.42 20.10
CA SER A 87 -31.86 7.74 18.75
C SER A 87 -30.38 7.54 18.59
N THR A 88 -29.65 7.30 19.68
CA THR A 88 -28.19 7.06 19.64
C THR A 88 -27.92 5.62 19.23
N VAL A 89 -27.12 5.46 18.17
CA VAL A 89 -26.66 4.18 17.64
C VAL A 89 -25.18 4.02 17.95
N THR A 90 -24.80 2.89 18.53
CA THR A 90 -23.41 2.54 18.75
C THR A 90 -22.94 1.62 17.63
N VAL A 91 -21.81 1.94 17.03
CA VAL A 91 -21.19 1.19 15.93
C VAL A 91 -19.95 0.48 16.42
N THR A 92 -19.82 -0.79 16.06
CA THR A 92 -18.61 -1.58 16.29
C THR A 92 -17.78 -1.59 15.01
N GLU A 93 -16.60 -0.95 15.04
CA GLU A 93 -15.61 -0.92 13.96
C GLU A 93 -14.20 -1.11 14.56
N PRO A 94 -13.62 -2.31 14.51
CA PRO A 94 -12.32 -2.58 15.11
C PRO A 94 -11.21 -1.70 14.55
N ALA A 95 -10.40 -1.09 15.43
CA ALA A 95 -9.25 -0.25 15.11
C ALA A 95 -9.57 0.87 14.09
N HIS A 96 -10.70 1.55 14.27
CA HIS A 96 -11.25 2.48 13.28
C HIS A 96 -10.41 3.73 13.03
N GLY A 97 -9.53 4.14 13.95
CA GLY A 97 -8.64 5.31 13.80
C GLY A 97 -9.36 6.65 13.58
N ARG A 98 -10.66 6.73 13.82
CA ARG A 98 -11.48 7.93 13.65
C ARG A 98 -11.39 8.84 14.86
N SER A 99 -11.73 10.12 14.67
CA SER A 99 -11.80 11.13 15.72
C SER A 99 -13.24 11.59 15.97
N THR A 100 -13.52 12.09 17.17
CA THR A 100 -14.83 12.69 17.45
C THR A 100 -15.06 13.89 16.53
N SER A 101 -16.29 14.00 16.02
CA SER A 101 -16.77 14.94 14.99
C SER A 101 -16.40 14.58 13.54
N ASP A 102 -15.74 13.46 13.28
CA ASP A 102 -15.59 12.94 11.93
C ASP A 102 -16.99 12.63 11.34
N ILE A 103 -17.09 12.79 10.01
CA ILE A 103 -18.33 12.46 9.30
C ILE A 103 -18.17 11.09 8.64
N VAL A 104 -19.06 10.17 8.98
CA VAL A 104 -19.06 8.80 8.47
C VAL A 104 -20.35 8.54 7.67
N VAL A 105 -20.17 7.95 6.49
CA VAL A 105 -21.29 7.51 5.64
C VAL A 105 -21.40 5.99 5.75
N PHE A 106 -22.56 5.50 6.08
CA PHE A 106 -22.86 4.06 6.07
C PHE A 106 -23.55 3.69 4.77
N ARG A 107 -23.24 2.50 4.25
CA ARG A 107 -23.84 1.94 3.04
C ARG A 107 -24.12 0.46 3.24
N ASN A 108 -25.02 -0.07 2.41
CA ASN A 108 -25.42 -1.47 2.42
C ASN A 108 -25.98 -1.95 3.78
N VAL A 109 -26.68 -1.06 4.48
CA VAL A 109 -27.38 -1.41 5.73
C VAL A 109 -28.57 -2.28 5.36
N ASN A 110 -28.64 -3.46 5.96
CA ASN A 110 -29.69 -4.44 5.63
C ASN A 110 -30.70 -4.60 6.76
N GLY A 111 -31.94 -4.87 6.39
CA GLY A 111 -33.01 -5.09 7.35
C GLY A 111 -33.67 -3.80 7.86
N SER A 112 -34.16 -3.85 9.09
CA SER A 112 -34.81 -2.72 9.78
C SER A 112 -34.16 -2.53 11.16
N PRO A 113 -32.98 -1.92 11.22
CA PRO A 113 -32.25 -1.77 12.47
C PRO A 113 -33.06 -1.05 13.54
N GLY A 114 -33.24 -1.68 14.70
CA GLY A 114 -34.05 -1.15 15.78
C GLY A 114 -35.55 -0.92 15.44
N GLY A 115 -36.06 -1.59 14.39
CA GLY A 115 -37.37 -1.36 13.86
C GLY A 115 -37.53 -0.08 13.01
N LEU A 116 -36.40 0.55 12.65
CA LEU A 116 -36.34 1.73 11.79
C LEU A 116 -36.07 1.35 10.34
N VAL A 117 -36.41 2.23 9.40
CA VAL A 117 -36.15 2.02 7.97
C VAL A 117 -34.66 2.17 7.71
N TYR A 118 -34.02 1.24 6.96
CA TYR A 118 -32.61 1.25 6.64
C TYR A 118 -32.10 2.56 6.01
N SER A 119 -32.95 3.25 5.25
CA SER A 119 -32.59 4.53 4.60
C SER A 119 -32.29 5.66 5.59
N LEU A 120 -32.69 5.55 6.86
CA LEU A 120 -32.28 6.50 7.91
C LEU A 120 -30.77 6.40 8.22
N PHE A 121 -30.19 5.25 7.99
CA PHE A 121 -28.74 4.99 8.25
C PHE A 121 -27.88 5.27 7.03
N GLU A 122 -28.45 5.30 5.82
CA GLU A 122 -27.74 5.55 4.56
C GLU A 122 -27.84 7.01 4.13
N ASN A 123 -27.44 7.93 5.00
CA ASN A 123 -27.41 9.35 4.69
C ASN A 123 -26.16 9.70 3.88
N SER A 124 -26.33 10.25 2.68
CA SER A 124 -25.23 10.66 1.79
C SER A 124 -24.36 11.80 2.38
N SER A 125 -24.93 12.63 3.26
CA SER A 125 -24.18 13.67 3.99
C SER A 125 -23.41 13.11 5.18
N GLY A 126 -23.61 11.83 5.50
CA GLY A 126 -23.01 11.16 6.65
C GLY A 126 -23.54 11.59 8.00
N PHE A 127 -22.96 11.00 9.02
CA PHE A 127 -23.28 11.29 10.43
C PHE A 127 -22.02 11.75 11.14
N SER A 128 -22.14 12.79 11.96
CA SER A 128 -21.07 13.19 12.87
C SER A 128 -21.00 12.19 14.01
N ILE A 129 -19.83 11.64 14.25
CA ILE A 129 -19.62 10.59 15.25
C ILE A 129 -19.01 11.12 16.54
N THR A 130 -19.26 10.41 17.63
CA THR A 130 -18.57 10.57 18.91
C THR A 130 -17.85 9.27 19.23
N VAL A 131 -16.52 9.33 19.33
CA VAL A 131 -15.70 8.16 19.63
C VAL A 131 -15.89 7.76 21.09
N ILE A 132 -16.13 6.46 21.33
CA ILE A 132 -16.24 5.85 22.64
C ILE A 132 -14.92 5.22 23.03
N ASP A 133 -14.40 4.37 22.16
CA ASP A 133 -13.11 3.69 22.31
C ASP A 133 -12.46 3.41 20.93
N THR A 134 -11.33 2.69 20.91
CA THR A 134 -10.59 2.31 19.69
C THR A 134 -11.40 1.43 18.71
N ASN A 135 -12.48 0.82 19.16
CA ASN A 135 -13.25 -0.15 18.40
C ASN A 135 -14.74 0.24 18.27
N SER A 136 -15.15 1.33 18.88
CA SER A 136 -16.55 1.76 18.86
C SER A 136 -16.72 3.26 18.90
N TYR A 137 -17.76 3.71 18.25
CA TYR A 137 -18.23 5.10 18.27
C TYR A 137 -19.76 5.15 18.18
N SER A 138 -20.34 6.29 18.48
CA SER A 138 -21.79 6.50 18.41
C SER A 138 -22.13 7.66 17.49
N PHE A 139 -23.34 7.62 16.96
CA PHE A 139 -23.96 8.72 16.22
C PHE A 139 -25.45 8.81 16.53
N ASP A 140 -26.07 9.94 16.19
CA ASP A 140 -27.51 10.14 16.31
C ASP A 140 -28.18 9.91 14.94
N CYS A 141 -29.09 8.95 14.86
CA CYS A 141 -29.84 8.70 13.65
C CYS A 141 -31.13 9.57 13.52
N GLY A 142 -31.41 10.41 14.51
CA GLY A 142 -32.56 11.35 14.49
C GLY A 142 -33.92 10.72 14.74
N SER A 143 -34.01 9.42 14.99
CA SER A 143 -35.26 8.69 15.27
C SER A 143 -35.07 7.65 16.35
N ASN A 144 -35.98 7.53 17.27
CA ASN A 144 -35.84 6.57 18.36
C ASN A 144 -36.13 5.15 17.89
N ALA A 145 -35.23 4.24 18.21
CA ALA A 145 -35.42 2.82 17.98
C ALA A 145 -36.58 2.27 18.76
N THR A 146 -37.33 1.36 18.17
CA THR A 146 -38.45 0.69 18.82
C THR A 146 -38.06 -0.63 19.48
N VAL A 147 -36.95 -1.21 19.05
CA VAL A 147 -36.44 -2.49 19.53
C VAL A 147 -34.98 -2.33 19.93
N THR A 148 -34.55 -3.03 21.00
CA THR A 148 -33.15 -3.15 21.39
C THR A 148 -32.55 -4.36 20.70
N GLU A 149 -31.59 -4.13 19.81
CA GLU A 149 -30.90 -5.21 19.04
C GLU A 149 -29.56 -4.77 18.46
N ASN A 150 -28.77 -5.76 18.04
CA ASN A 150 -27.62 -5.57 17.18
C ASN A 150 -28.04 -5.94 15.75
N SER A 151 -27.91 -5.02 14.81
CA SER A 151 -28.48 -5.14 13.48
C SER A 151 -27.58 -4.49 12.41
N GLY A 152 -28.05 -4.47 11.17
CA GLY A 152 -27.35 -3.89 10.03
C GLY A 152 -26.91 -4.93 9.00
N GLY A 153 -26.80 -6.19 9.39
CA GLY A 153 -26.38 -7.27 8.50
C GLY A 153 -24.87 -7.44 8.40
N MET A 154 -24.41 -8.18 7.40
CA MET A 154 -23.00 -8.53 7.21
C MET A 154 -22.33 -7.73 6.09
N SER A 155 -23.04 -6.83 5.45
CA SER A 155 -22.57 -6.06 4.27
C SER A 155 -22.37 -4.57 4.55
N VAL A 156 -22.56 -4.13 5.78
CA VAL A 156 -22.46 -2.72 6.14
C VAL A 156 -21.02 -2.23 5.96
N THR A 157 -20.89 -1.14 5.24
CA THR A 157 -19.60 -0.44 5.10
C THR A 157 -19.67 0.93 5.73
N ALA A 158 -18.57 1.37 6.32
CA ALA A 158 -18.38 2.69 6.88
C ALA A 158 -17.23 3.41 6.15
N GLY A 159 -17.50 4.55 5.60
CA GLY A 159 -16.53 5.37 4.86
C GLY A 159 -17.20 6.51 4.14
N PRO A 160 -16.50 7.21 3.24
CA PRO A 160 -15.23 7.81 3.56
C PRO A 160 -15.43 8.91 4.60
N VAL A 161 -14.47 9.09 5.47
CA VAL A 161 -14.33 10.36 6.19
C VAL A 161 -14.13 11.41 5.11
N THR A 162 -14.97 12.44 5.06
CA THR A 162 -14.74 13.54 4.13
C THR A 162 -13.41 14.17 4.52
N LEU A 163 -12.35 13.82 3.83
CA LEU A 163 -11.12 14.59 3.90
C LEU A 163 -11.48 15.96 3.34
N THR A 164 -11.69 16.92 4.23
CA THR A 164 -11.66 18.33 3.84
C THR A 164 -10.29 18.59 3.23
N PRO A 165 -10.21 19.10 1.99
CA PRO A 165 -8.94 19.41 1.33
C PRO A 165 -8.13 20.42 2.12
#